data_bfe6867534f2733091ce48593254a01e
#
_entry.id   bfe6867534f2733091ce48593254a01e
#
_cell.length_a   1.000
_cell.length_b   1.000
_cell.length_c   1.000
_cell.angle_alpha   90.00
_cell.angle_beta   90.00
_cell.angle_gamma   90.00
#
_symmetry.space_group_name_H-M   'P 1'
#
loop_
_entity.id
_entity.type
_entity.pdbx_description
1 polymer ?
#
loop_
_entity_poly.entity_id
_entity_poly.type
_entity_poly.pdbx_seq_one_letter_code
_entity_poly.pdbx_strand_id
1 'polypeptide(L)'
;MNYVEYGKENSDVIILLHGGGLSWWNYKEVAERLQTDYHVVLPILDGHAGCDKQFTTIENNALDIIEFVNSKLGGSVLMMGGLSLGGQILLEILSQRKDICKYAIVESILVIPSKFTYSMIKLAFGSCYGLIKYKWFSKLQFKSLRIKSNLFDEYYKIGRAH
;
A
#
# COMPACT_ATOMS: atom_id res chain seq x y z
N MET A 1 -6.07 10.46 -6.78
CA MET A 1 -5.65 9.18 -6.18
C MET A 1 -6.54 8.05 -6.71
N ASN A 2 -5.96 6.93 -7.13
CA ASN A 2 -6.71 5.72 -7.53
C ASN A 2 -6.89 4.82 -6.30
N TYR A 3 -8.02 4.11 -6.23
CA TYR A 3 -8.32 3.20 -5.12
C TYR A 3 -9.34 2.14 -5.53
N VAL A 4 -9.41 1.07 -4.73
CA VAL A 4 -10.47 0.05 -4.78
C VAL A 4 -11.23 0.10 -3.47
N GLU A 5 -12.54 -0.09 -3.49
CA GLU A 5 -13.37 -0.05 -2.30
C GLU A 5 -14.30 -1.26 -2.20
N TYR A 6 -14.62 -1.65 -0.97
CA TYR A 6 -15.52 -2.75 -0.61
C TYR A 6 -16.47 -2.27 0.48
N GLY A 7 -17.72 -2.78 0.49
CA GLY A 7 -18.69 -2.45 1.54
C GLY A 7 -19.02 -0.96 1.65
N LYS A 8 -19.14 -0.27 0.52
CA LYS A 8 -19.36 1.19 0.43
C LYS A 8 -20.61 1.69 1.14
N GLU A 9 -21.56 0.82 1.37
CA GLU A 9 -22.81 1.08 2.10
C GLU A 9 -22.61 1.28 3.61
N ASN A 10 -21.47 0.84 4.16
CA ASN A 10 -21.18 0.97 5.58
C ASN A 10 -20.63 2.36 5.92
N SER A 11 -20.96 2.85 7.11
CA SER A 11 -20.55 4.17 7.60
C SER A 11 -19.13 4.19 8.18
N ASP A 12 -18.69 3.06 8.76
CA ASP A 12 -17.39 2.94 9.40
C ASP A 12 -16.29 2.62 8.38
N VAL A 13 -15.43 3.60 8.11
CA VAL A 13 -14.41 3.52 7.07
C VAL A 13 -13.09 2.99 7.60
N ILE A 14 -12.50 2.03 6.88
CA ILE A 14 -11.15 1.49 7.10
C ILE A 14 -10.30 1.75 5.85
N ILE A 15 -9.12 2.35 6.02
CA ILE A 15 -8.15 2.56 4.93
C ILE A 15 -6.94 1.64 5.17
N LEU A 16 -6.53 0.86 4.14
CA LEU A 16 -5.37 -0.02 4.22
C LEU A 16 -4.35 0.32 3.13
N LEU A 17 -3.14 0.74 3.55
CA LEU A 17 -2.05 1.19 2.69
C LEU A 17 -1.04 0.05 2.46
N HIS A 18 -0.91 -0.40 1.23
CA HIS A 18 -0.04 -1.51 0.84
C HIS A 18 1.46 -1.17 0.95
N GLY A 19 2.30 -2.19 0.98
CA GLY A 19 3.76 -2.06 0.98
C GLY A 19 4.35 -1.73 -0.40
N GLY A 20 5.60 -1.30 -0.40
CA GLY A 20 6.36 -1.07 -1.64
C GLY A 20 6.46 -2.33 -2.50
N GLY A 21 6.29 -2.17 -3.83
CA GLY A 21 6.28 -3.30 -4.78
C GLY A 21 5.02 -4.16 -4.74
N LEU A 22 4.01 -3.76 -3.96
CA LEU A 22 2.68 -4.38 -3.89
C LEU A 22 1.63 -3.43 -4.50
N SER A 23 0.34 -3.73 -4.35
CA SER A 23 -0.75 -2.83 -4.71
C SER A 23 -2.00 -3.18 -3.89
N TRP A 24 -3.15 -2.57 -4.18
CA TRP A 24 -4.42 -2.79 -3.50
C TRP A 24 -4.76 -4.27 -3.24
N TRP A 25 -4.42 -5.17 -4.16
CA TRP A 25 -4.69 -6.61 -4.05
C TRP A 25 -4.01 -7.27 -2.84
N ASN A 26 -2.99 -6.64 -2.23
CA ASN A 26 -2.34 -7.13 -1.02
C ASN A 26 -3.34 -7.31 0.13
N TYR A 27 -4.33 -6.42 0.20
CA TYR A 27 -5.37 -6.44 1.22
C TYR A 27 -6.73 -6.95 0.72
N LYS A 28 -6.82 -7.47 -0.52
CA LYS A 28 -8.06 -7.93 -1.13
C LYS A 28 -8.84 -8.89 -0.22
N GLU A 29 -8.19 -9.96 0.26
CA GLU A 29 -8.85 -10.96 1.11
C GLU A 29 -9.29 -10.39 2.48
N VAL A 30 -8.54 -9.44 3.02
CA VAL A 30 -8.91 -8.73 4.25
C VAL A 30 -10.14 -7.88 4.01
N ALA A 31 -10.14 -7.11 2.91
CA ALA A 31 -11.27 -6.28 2.52
C ALA A 31 -12.54 -7.10 2.26
N GLU A 32 -12.42 -8.24 1.54
CA GLU A 32 -13.52 -9.17 1.29
C GLU A 32 -14.14 -9.73 2.59
N ARG A 33 -13.37 -9.88 3.66
CA ARG A 33 -13.88 -10.31 4.96
C ARG A 33 -14.52 -9.19 5.76
N LEU A 34 -14.01 -7.97 5.62
CA LEU A 34 -14.45 -6.82 6.40
C LEU A 34 -15.65 -6.08 5.76
N GLN A 35 -15.90 -6.27 4.47
CA GLN A 35 -16.89 -5.52 3.71
C GLN A 35 -18.33 -5.64 4.23
N THR A 36 -18.64 -6.70 4.99
CA THR A 36 -19.99 -6.87 5.58
C THR A 36 -20.29 -5.80 6.63
N ASP A 37 -19.26 -5.37 7.37
CA ASP A 37 -19.42 -4.49 8.53
C ASP A 37 -18.76 -3.11 8.33
N TYR A 38 -17.83 -2.99 7.38
CA TYR A 38 -17.01 -1.80 7.16
C TYR A 38 -16.92 -1.39 5.69
N HIS A 39 -16.84 -0.10 5.44
CA HIS A 39 -16.40 0.45 4.15
C HIS A 39 -14.87 0.41 4.10
N VAL A 40 -14.31 -0.52 3.35
CA VAL A 40 -12.85 -0.71 3.23
C VAL A 40 -12.35 -0.04 1.97
N VAL A 41 -11.42 0.90 2.11
CA VAL A 41 -10.77 1.63 1.02
C VAL A 41 -9.31 1.19 0.91
N LEU A 42 -8.91 0.78 -0.28
CA LEU A 42 -7.57 0.31 -0.63
C LEU A 42 -6.93 1.29 -1.62
N PRO A 43 -6.24 2.34 -1.15
CA PRO A 43 -5.53 3.26 -2.03
C PRO A 43 -4.44 2.57 -2.82
N ILE A 44 -4.23 3.01 -4.06
CA ILE A 44 -3.10 2.62 -4.89
C ILE A 44 -2.07 3.73 -4.79
N LEU A 45 -0.94 3.44 -4.13
CA LEU A 45 0.13 4.41 -3.91
C LEU A 45 0.78 4.80 -5.23
N ASP A 46 1.26 6.03 -5.31
CA ASP A 46 1.96 6.54 -6.48
C ASP A 46 3.15 5.64 -6.87
N GLY A 47 3.40 5.47 -8.17
CA GLY A 47 4.46 4.59 -8.69
C GLY A 47 4.16 3.09 -8.60
N HIS A 48 2.94 2.69 -8.22
CA HIS A 48 2.54 1.29 -8.14
C HIS A 48 1.48 0.94 -9.18
N ALA A 49 1.37 -0.35 -9.51
CA ALA A 49 0.46 -0.83 -10.55
C ALA A 49 -1.00 -0.42 -10.28
N GLY A 50 -1.59 0.25 -11.27
CA GLY A 50 -2.92 0.85 -11.18
C GLY A 50 -2.93 2.34 -10.86
N CYS A 51 -1.74 2.97 -10.69
CA CYS A 51 -1.58 4.40 -10.56
C CYS A 51 -0.76 4.95 -11.73
N ASP A 52 -1.25 6.03 -12.36
CA ASP A 52 -0.56 6.70 -13.46
C ASP A 52 0.46 7.75 -12.97
N LYS A 53 0.42 8.10 -11.68
CA LYS A 53 1.37 9.03 -11.06
C LYS A 53 2.65 8.29 -10.69
N GLN A 54 3.81 8.94 -10.92
CA GLN A 54 5.09 8.45 -10.42
C GLN A 54 5.22 8.72 -8.92
N PHE A 55 5.84 7.79 -8.19
CA PHE A 55 6.19 8.00 -6.80
C PHE A 55 7.22 9.13 -6.69
N THR A 56 6.93 10.12 -5.88
CA THR A 56 7.82 11.25 -5.62
C THR A 56 8.41 11.19 -4.22
N THR A 57 7.57 11.39 -3.20
CA THR A 57 7.96 11.34 -1.80
C THR A 57 6.86 10.71 -0.93
N ILE A 58 7.21 10.32 0.30
CA ILE A 58 6.27 9.84 1.31
C ILE A 58 5.29 10.97 1.68
N GLU A 59 5.80 12.19 1.82
CA GLU A 59 5.02 13.38 2.19
C GLU A 59 3.93 13.69 1.14
N ASN A 60 4.26 13.62 -0.15
CA ASN A 60 3.28 13.87 -1.22
C ASN A 60 2.18 12.80 -1.24
N ASN A 61 2.53 11.52 -1.05
CA ASN A 61 1.53 10.46 -0.92
C ASN A 61 0.65 10.66 0.32
N ALA A 62 1.24 11.11 1.44
CA ALA A 62 0.50 11.41 2.67
C ALA A 62 -0.50 12.55 2.44
N LEU A 63 -0.08 13.64 1.78
CA LEU A 63 -0.95 14.77 1.45
C LEU A 63 -2.12 14.35 0.54
N ASP A 64 -1.87 13.56 -0.50
CA ASP A 64 -2.92 13.05 -1.41
C ASP A 64 -3.96 12.22 -0.63
N ILE A 65 -3.54 11.41 0.34
CA ILE A 65 -4.45 10.61 1.18
C ILE A 65 -5.21 11.49 2.16
N ILE A 66 -4.56 12.47 2.79
CA ILE A 66 -5.22 13.44 3.68
C ILE A 66 -6.31 14.21 2.91
N GLU A 67 -5.99 14.70 1.71
CA GLU A 67 -6.94 15.39 0.86
C GLU A 67 -8.13 14.50 0.46
N PHE A 68 -7.86 13.23 0.14
CA PHE A 68 -8.90 12.25 -0.15
C PHE A 68 -9.83 12.03 1.04
N VAL A 69 -9.29 11.83 2.25
CA VAL A 69 -10.08 11.67 3.47
C VAL A 69 -10.94 12.91 3.72
N ASN A 70 -10.37 14.10 3.56
CA ASN A 70 -11.09 15.35 3.76
C ASN A 70 -12.22 15.54 2.74
N SER A 71 -11.95 15.27 1.47
CA SER A 71 -12.89 15.57 0.38
C SER A 71 -13.96 14.49 0.14
N LYS A 72 -13.66 13.22 0.47
CA LYS A 72 -14.52 12.07 0.13
C LYS A 72 -15.06 11.30 1.33
N LEU A 73 -14.39 11.37 2.49
CA LEU A 73 -14.70 10.54 3.66
C LEU A 73 -15.05 11.37 4.91
N GLY A 74 -15.40 12.64 4.75
CA GLY A 74 -15.87 13.48 5.85
C GLY A 74 -14.79 13.95 6.84
N GLY A 75 -13.50 13.84 6.47
CA GLY A 75 -12.37 14.41 7.21
C GLY A 75 -11.73 13.48 8.24
N SER A 76 -12.38 12.36 8.60
CA SER A 76 -11.78 11.33 9.47
C SER A 76 -12.37 9.96 9.20
N VAL A 77 -11.65 8.91 9.59
CA VAL A 77 -12.06 7.51 9.39
C VAL A 77 -11.95 6.71 10.69
N LEU A 78 -12.58 5.54 10.75
CA LEU A 78 -12.49 4.67 11.91
C LEU A 78 -11.06 4.14 12.13
N MET A 79 -10.44 3.62 11.07
CA MET A 79 -9.11 3.01 11.17
C MET A 79 -8.28 3.25 9.91
N MET A 80 -6.98 3.42 10.12
CA MET A 80 -5.98 3.36 9.06
C MET A 80 -4.93 2.28 9.37
N GLY A 81 -4.62 1.43 8.39
CA GLY A 81 -3.55 0.43 8.47
C GLY A 81 -2.50 0.66 7.40
N GLY A 82 -1.24 0.36 7.70
CA GLY A 82 -0.17 0.49 6.71
C GLY A 82 0.96 -0.52 6.90
N LEU A 83 1.34 -1.17 5.80
CA LEU A 83 2.44 -2.14 5.74
C LEU A 83 3.67 -1.52 5.13
N SER A 84 4.84 -1.61 5.79
CA SER A 84 6.14 -1.19 5.25
C SER A 84 6.09 0.26 4.72
N LEU A 85 6.18 0.50 3.41
CA LEU A 85 6.03 1.83 2.79
C LEU A 85 4.68 2.47 3.17
N GLY A 86 3.57 1.72 3.11
CA GLY A 86 2.26 2.20 3.53
C GLY A 86 2.23 2.59 5.01
N GLY A 87 2.99 1.88 5.86
CA GLY A 87 3.17 2.23 7.26
C GLY A 87 3.97 3.52 7.47
N GLN A 88 5.00 3.75 6.66
CA GLN A 88 5.77 5.02 6.68
C GLN A 88 4.89 6.20 6.26
N ILE A 89 4.07 6.02 5.20
CA ILE A 89 3.10 7.03 4.76
C ILE A 89 2.06 7.29 5.86
N LEU A 90 1.56 6.24 6.53
CA LEU A 90 0.63 6.39 7.65
C LEU A 90 1.23 7.19 8.80
N LEU A 91 2.49 6.95 9.17
CA LEU A 91 3.15 7.76 10.19
C LEU A 91 3.29 9.23 9.78
N GLU A 92 3.58 9.50 8.52
CA GLU A 92 3.62 10.86 7.99
C GLU A 92 2.24 11.52 8.05
N ILE A 93 1.17 10.81 7.66
CA ILE A 93 -0.22 11.27 7.79
C ILE A 93 -0.52 11.65 9.25
N LEU A 94 -0.20 10.77 10.21
CA LEU A 94 -0.45 11.00 11.63
C LEU A 94 0.40 12.13 12.21
N SER A 95 1.58 12.40 11.66
CA SER A 95 2.41 13.54 12.05
C SER A 95 1.74 14.88 11.70
N GLN A 96 1.02 14.93 10.58
CA GLN A 96 0.32 16.12 10.07
C GLN A 96 -1.11 16.25 10.61
N ARG A 97 -1.81 15.12 10.76
CA ARG A 97 -3.23 15.03 11.14
C ARG A 97 -3.48 13.93 12.16
N LYS A 98 -3.31 14.25 13.45
CA LYS A 98 -3.46 13.30 14.57
C LYS A 98 -4.87 12.76 14.75
N ASP A 99 -5.87 13.48 14.28
CA ASP A 99 -7.30 13.21 14.40
C ASP A 99 -7.91 12.55 13.15
N ILE A 100 -7.10 12.21 12.16
CA ILE A 100 -7.57 11.67 10.88
C ILE A 100 -8.17 10.26 11.00
N CYS A 101 -7.77 9.50 12.01
CA CYS A 101 -8.37 8.19 12.32
C CYS A 101 -8.43 7.95 13.82
N LYS A 102 -9.41 7.12 14.24
CA LYS A 102 -9.55 6.72 15.63
C LYS A 102 -8.54 5.64 16.03
N TYR A 103 -8.21 4.74 15.11
CA TYR A 103 -7.25 3.65 15.32
C TYR A 103 -6.23 3.64 14.19
N ALA A 104 -4.97 3.33 14.54
CA ALA A 104 -3.89 3.17 13.57
C ALA A 104 -3.16 1.84 13.79
N ILE A 105 -2.93 1.07 12.71
CA ILE A 105 -2.13 -0.15 12.72
C ILE A 105 -0.93 0.06 11.81
N VAL A 106 0.27 -0.01 12.37
CA VAL A 106 1.52 0.17 11.63
C VAL A 106 2.32 -1.13 11.67
N GLU A 107 2.60 -1.70 10.50
CA GLU A 107 3.23 -3.01 10.38
C GLU A 107 4.54 -2.93 9.60
N SER A 108 5.59 -3.61 10.12
CA SER A 108 6.87 -3.87 9.43
C SER A 108 7.55 -2.60 8.87
N ILE A 109 7.57 -1.52 9.64
CA ILE A 109 8.17 -0.25 9.23
C ILE A 109 9.64 -0.13 9.64
N LEU A 110 10.41 0.62 8.85
CA LEU A 110 11.74 1.11 9.19
C LEU A 110 11.63 2.57 9.63
N VAL A 111 11.77 2.81 10.93
CA VAL A 111 11.65 4.17 11.52
C VAL A 111 13.01 4.87 11.58
N ILE A 112 14.11 4.11 11.71
CA ILE A 112 15.45 4.67 11.83
C ILE A 112 16.18 4.53 10.49
N PRO A 113 16.63 5.63 9.88
CA PRO A 113 17.43 5.59 8.67
C PRO A 113 18.73 4.82 8.92
N SER A 114 18.96 3.75 8.17
CA SER A 114 20.20 2.98 8.21
C SER A 114 20.88 3.01 6.85
N LYS A 115 22.10 3.53 6.80
CA LYS A 115 22.91 3.54 5.56
C LYS A 115 23.16 2.14 5.03
N PHE A 116 23.33 1.16 5.93
CA PHE A 116 23.49 -0.25 5.56
C PHE A 116 22.22 -0.81 4.91
N THR A 117 21.05 -0.57 5.52
CA THR A 117 19.75 -0.98 4.97
C THR A 117 19.48 -0.32 3.61
N TYR A 118 19.78 0.97 3.46
CA TYR A 118 19.65 1.67 2.17
C TYR A 118 20.50 1.02 1.07
N SER A 119 21.76 0.72 1.37
CA SER A 119 22.69 0.10 0.41
C SER A 119 22.23 -1.34 0.03
N MET A 120 21.77 -2.12 1.01
CA MET A 120 21.21 -3.46 0.80
C MET A 120 19.95 -3.42 -0.06
N ILE A 121 19.02 -2.50 0.23
CA ILE A 121 17.78 -2.33 -0.54
C ILE A 121 18.12 -1.92 -1.97
N LYS A 122 19.01 -0.93 -2.16
CA LYS A 122 19.44 -0.48 -3.49
C LYS A 122 20.06 -1.60 -4.31
N LEU A 123 20.92 -2.42 -3.68
CA LEU A 123 21.56 -3.56 -4.35
C LEU A 123 20.53 -4.64 -4.70
N ALA A 124 19.65 -5.02 -3.77
CA ALA A 124 18.64 -6.04 -3.96
C ALA A 124 17.61 -5.65 -5.04
N PHE A 125 17.04 -4.46 -4.94
CA PHE A 125 16.08 -3.98 -5.94
C PHE A 125 16.74 -3.67 -7.28
N GLY A 126 17.91 -3.04 -7.30
CA GLY A 126 18.65 -2.76 -8.53
C GLY A 126 19.02 -4.02 -9.31
N SER A 127 19.43 -5.07 -8.61
CA SER A 127 19.79 -6.36 -9.23
C SER A 127 18.57 -7.17 -9.70
N CYS A 128 17.47 -7.10 -8.94
CA CYS A 128 16.27 -7.89 -9.19
C CYS A 128 15.29 -7.24 -10.14
N TYR A 129 15.30 -5.90 -10.26
CA TYR A 129 14.30 -5.15 -11.03
C TYR A 129 14.24 -5.59 -12.51
N GLY A 130 15.40 -5.77 -13.14
CA GLY A 130 15.47 -6.29 -14.52
C GLY A 130 15.01 -7.74 -14.69
N LEU A 131 14.99 -8.52 -13.60
CA LEU A 131 14.62 -9.94 -13.63
C LEU A 131 13.10 -10.16 -13.40
N ILE A 132 12.39 -9.18 -12.82
CA ILE A 132 10.94 -9.28 -12.55
C ILE A 132 10.13 -9.50 -13.82
N LYS A 133 10.59 -9.01 -14.97
CA LYS A 133 9.97 -9.26 -16.28
C LYS A 133 9.93 -10.74 -16.69
N TYR A 134 10.78 -11.57 -16.10
CA TYR A 134 10.81 -13.01 -16.40
C TYR A 134 9.88 -13.79 -15.47
N LYS A 135 8.92 -14.51 -16.05
CA LYS A 135 7.86 -15.23 -15.32
C LYS A 135 8.41 -16.24 -14.30
N TRP A 136 9.55 -16.89 -14.60
CA TRP A 136 10.18 -17.84 -13.68
C TRP A 136 10.70 -17.14 -12.41
N PHE A 137 11.32 -15.96 -12.58
CA PHE A 137 11.84 -15.17 -11.46
C PHE A 137 10.71 -14.61 -10.59
N SER A 138 9.66 -14.05 -11.23
CA SER A 138 8.48 -13.58 -10.53
C SER A 138 7.79 -14.69 -9.73
N LYS A 139 7.74 -15.93 -10.26
CA LYS A 139 7.23 -17.10 -9.52
C LYS A 139 8.07 -17.42 -8.29
N LEU A 140 9.41 -17.34 -8.41
CA LEU A 140 10.33 -17.59 -7.30
C LEU A 140 10.14 -16.53 -6.18
N GLN A 141 10.11 -15.24 -6.55
CA GLN A 141 9.84 -14.16 -5.60
C GLN A 141 8.48 -14.31 -4.93
N PHE A 142 7.44 -14.57 -5.72
CA PHE A 142 6.08 -14.78 -5.24
C PHE A 142 6.01 -15.87 -4.16
N LYS A 143 6.66 -17.00 -4.43
CA LYS A 143 6.76 -18.10 -3.47
C LYS A 143 7.54 -17.70 -2.21
N SER A 144 8.63 -16.94 -2.35
CA SER A 144 9.45 -16.51 -1.21
C SER A 144 8.70 -15.51 -0.31
N LEU A 145 7.84 -14.67 -0.88
CA LEU A 145 6.98 -13.73 -0.16
C LEU A 145 5.74 -14.40 0.47
N ARG A 146 5.57 -15.71 0.29
CA ARG A 146 4.41 -16.50 0.77
C ARG A 146 3.05 -15.94 0.35
N ILE A 147 2.99 -15.28 -0.81
CA ILE A 147 1.74 -14.76 -1.36
C ILE A 147 0.92 -15.92 -1.93
N LYS A 148 -0.39 -15.89 -1.75
CA LYS A 148 -1.28 -16.95 -2.23
C LYS A 148 -1.30 -17.03 -3.77
N SER A 149 -1.32 -18.25 -4.31
CA SER A 149 -1.18 -18.51 -5.74
C SER A 149 -2.26 -17.88 -6.63
N ASN A 150 -3.45 -17.62 -6.09
CA ASN A 150 -4.54 -16.93 -6.79
C ASN A 150 -4.24 -15.43 -7.07
N LEU A 151 -3.26 -14.83 -6.37
CA LEU A 151 -2.84 -13.44 -6.57
C LEU A 151 -1.63 -13.31 -7.53
N PHE A 152 -1.13 -14.43 -8.09
CA PHE A 152 0.07 -14.39 -8.92
C PHE A 152 -0.08 -13.53 -10.17
N ASP A 153 -1.24 -13.58 -10.83
CA ASP A 153 -1.46 -12.82 -12.06
C ASP A 153 -1.50 -11.30 -11.79
N GLU A 154 -2.07 -10.89 -10.65
CA GLU A 154 -2.05 -9.49 -10.23
C GLU A 154 -0.63 -9.03 -9.91
N TYR A 155 0.13 -9.84 -9.16
CA TYR A 155 1.53 -9.58 -8.86
C TYR A 155 2.39 -9.49 -10.12
N TYR A 156 2.18 -10.39 -11.08
CA TYR A 156 2.97 -10.45 -12.31
C TYR A 156 2.71 -9.28 -13.25
N LYS A 157 1.50 -8.73 -13.26
CA LYS A 157 1.14 -7.52 -14.03
C LYS A 157 1.96 -6.31 -13.57
N ILE A 158 2.29 -6.21 -12.29
CA ILE A 158 3.10 -5.12 -11.73
C ILE A 158 4.47 -5.02 -12.43
N GLY A 159 5.16 -6.14 -12.61
CA GLY A 159 6.47 -6.19 -13.25
C GLY A 159 6.49 -5.85 -14.74
N ARG A 160 5.32 -5.61 -15.37
CA ARG A 160 5.17 -5.26 -16.78
C ARG A 160 4.61 -3.85 -17.02
N ALA A 161 4.21 -3.16 -15.96
CA ALA A 161 3.58 -1.84 -16.07
C ALA A 161 4.59 -0.68 -16.23
N HIS A 162 5.88 -1.00 -16.48
CA HIS A 162 6.95 -0.03 -16.71
C HIS A 162 7.78 -0.36 -17.94
#